data_d0f76bad2d539f55e9530532c84803ca
#
_entry.id   d0f76bad2d539f55e9530532c84803ca
#
_cell.length_a   1.000
_cell.length_b   1.000
_cell.length_c   1.000
_cell.angle_alpha   90.00
_cell.angle_beta   90.00
_cell.angle_gamma   90.00
#
_symmetry.space_group_name_H-M   'P 1'
#
loop_
_entity.id
_entity.type
_entity.pdbx_description
1 polymer ?
#
loop_
_entity_poly.entity_id
_entity_poly.type
_entity_poly.pdbx_seq_one_letter_code
_entity_poly.pdbx_strand_id
1 'polypeptide(L)'
;MKEQEKKTFQYIMMSAGLLFLGGLLALFMYLKLSQFAIDFRDYKTWIVSITVMAFFLIASKVSRGVSRRKNVVRNTSSILAILELMYQRRDPGIAYILIPNGTYGFEQIELVKQLFVKRGELYYLDSIGSDNALYCFTQSKKEQDKCQQFCIMPQAGTSHYHYIISSQKSAESYYLDRGDLNSTEVNWKNINTIIAYFKGGN
;
A
#
# COMPACT_ATOMS: atom_id res chain seq x y z
N MET A 1 -11.27 -3.35 0.99
CA MET A 1 -12.16 -2.17 0.78
C MET A 1 -13.52 -2.71 0.38
N LYS A 2 -14.59 -2.40 1.13
CA LYS A 2 -15.95 -2.86 0.78
C LYS A 2 -16.29 -2.36 -0.63
N GLU A 3 -17.02 -3.15 -1.41
CA GLU A 3 -17.38 -2.80 -2.79
C GLU A 3 -18.02 -1.40 -2.90
N GLN A 4 -18.81 -1.04 -1.90
CA GLN A 4 -19.46 0.27 -1.79
C GLN A 4 -18.44 1.41 -1.59
N GLU A 5 -17.35 1.19 -0.83
CA GLU A 5 -16.28 2.18 -0.64
C GLU A 5 -15.44 2.34 -1.91
N LYS A 6 -15.25 1.25 -2.67
CA LYS A 6 -14.57 1.28 -3.97
C LYS A 6 -15.37 2.11 -4.98
N LYS A 7 -16.68 1.90 -5.05
CA LYS A 7 -17.57 2.70 -5.91
C LYS A 7 -17.57 4.17 -5.51
N THR A 8 -17.68 4.47 -4.21
CA THR A 8 -17.63 5.85 -3.70
C THR A 8 -16.30 6.52 -4.05
N PHE A 9 -15.17 5.83 -3.88
CA PHE A 9 -13.86 6.35 -4.27
C PHE A 9 -13.77 6.61 -5.77
N GLN A 10 -14.26 5.68 -6.62
CA GLN A 10 -14.31 5.87 -8.06
C GLN A 10 -15.16 7.09 -8.46
N TYR A 11 -16.34 7.28 -7.84
CA TYR A 11 -17.18 8.46 -8.09
C TYR A 11 -16.49 9.77 -7.70
N ILE A 12 -15.80 9.80 -6.55
CA ILE A 12 -15.03 10.97 -6.11
C ILE A 12 -13.89 11.26 -7.10
N MET A 13 -13.16 10.24 -7.55
CA MET A 13 -12.09 10.43 -8.53
C MET A 13 -12.61 10.88 -9.90
N MET A 14 -13.73 10.31 -10.36
CA MET A 14 -14.37 10.74 -11.61
C MET A 14 -14.88 12.18 -11.53
N SER A 15 -15.56 12.55 -10.43
CA SER A 15 -16.06 13.91 -10.25
C SER A 15 -14.92 14.93 -10.14
N ALA A 16 -13.83 14.59 -9.44
CA ALA A 16 -12.64 15.44 -9.39
C ALA A 16 -11.97 15.59 -10.77
N GLY A 17 -11.91 14.51 -11.56
CA GLY A 17 -11.42 14.53 -12.94
C GLY A 17 -12.29 15.40 -13.86
N LEU A 18 -13.62 15.30 -13.76
CA LEU A 18 -14.55 16.11 -14.54
C LEU A 18 -14.47 17.60 -14.17
N LEU A 19 -14.39 17.92 -12.88
CA LEU A 19 -14.18 19.30 -12.41
C LEU A 19 -12.84 19.86 -12.91
N PHE A 20 -11.81 19.04 -12.92
CA PHE A 20 -10.50 19.41 -13.45
C PHE A 20 -10.57 19.74 -14.95
N LEU A 21 -11.16 18.85 -15.75
CA LEU A 21 -11.33 19.05 -17.20
C LEU A 21 -12.20 20.27 -17.50
N GLY A 22 -13.31 20.44 -16.76
CA GLY A 22 -14.19 21.61 -16.89
C GLY A 22 -13.49 22.92 -16.56
N GLY A 23 -12.67 22.93 -15.50
CA GLY A 23 -11.86 24.08 -15.11
C GLY A 23 -10.84 24.48 -16.17
N LEU A 24 -10.15 23.49 -16.76
CA LEU A 24 -9.21 23.72 -17.87
C LEU A 24 -9.90 24.26 -19.12
N LEU A 25 -11.06 23.68 -19.47
CA LEU A 25 -11.85 24.17 -20.61
C LEU A 25 -12.34 25.60 -20.38
N ALA A 26 -12.85 25.92 -19.20
CA ALA A 26 -13.30 27.26 -18.84
C ALA A 26 -12.14 28.26 -18.91
N LEU A 27 -10.96 27.90 -18.41
CA LEU A 27 -9.76 28.72 -18.49
C LEU A 27 -9.34 28.96 -19.95
N PHE A 28 -9.32 27.90 -20.77
CA PHE A 28 -9.00 27.99 -22.18
C PHE A 28 -9.97 28.89 -22.95
N MET A 29 -11.27 28.75 -22.70
CA MET A 29 -12.32 29.59 -23.29
C MET A 29 -12.17 31.06 -22.86
N TYR A 30 -11.90 31.30 -21.56
CA TYR A 30 -11.62 32.65 -21.06
C TYR A 30 -10.43 33.29 -21.75
N LEU A 31 -9.31 32.58 -21.87
CA LEU A 31 -8.11 33.06 -22.53
C LEU A 31 -8.36 33.38 -24.02
N LYS A 32 -9.16 32.54 -24.70
CA LYS A 32 -9.52 32.72 -26.10
C LYS A 32 -10.47 33.91 -26.31
N LEU A 33 -11.50 34.05 -25.46
CA LEU A 33 -12.49 35.12 -25.56
C LEU A 33 -11.92 36.49 -25.15
N SER A 34 -11.03 36.52 -24.18
CA SER A 34 -10.37 37.76 -23.73
C SER A 34 -9.24 38.25 -24.65
N GLN A 35 -8.97 37.52 -25.75
CA GLN A 35 -7.79 37.79 -26.61
C GLN A 35 -6.50 37.96 -25.79
N PHE A 36 -6.36 37.18 -24.74
CA PHE A 36 -5.27 37.32 -23.77
C PHE A 36 -3.92 37.06 -24.44
N ALA A 37 -3.15 38.12 -24.57
CA ALA A 37 -1.75 38.03 -24.99
C ALA A 37 -0.86 37.82 -23.76
N ILE A 38 0.08 36.88 -23.88
CA ILE A 38 1.05 36.63 -22.80
C ILE A 38 2.03 37.80 -22.76
N ASP A 39 1.83 38.74 -21.85
CA ASP A 39 2.75 39.81 -21.56
C ASP A 39 3.22 39.70 -20.09
N PHE A 40 4.51 39.42 -19.91
CA PHE A 40 5.09 39.28 -18.57
C PHE A 40 5.16 40.60 -17.79
N ARG A 41 4.89 41.72 -18.42
CA ARG A 41 4.74 43.03 -17.76
C ARG A 41 3.35 43.27 -17.22
N ASP A 42 2.34 42.52 -17.73
CA ASP A 42 0.97 42.63 -17.24
C ASP A 42 0.75 41.73 -16.03
N TYR A 43 0.25 42.28 -14.91
CA TYR A 43 -0.10 41.57 -13.71
C TYR A 43 -1.14 40.45 -13.94
N LYS A 44 -2.00 40.58 -14.96
CA LYS A 44 -2.99 39.56 -15.34
C LYS A 44 -2.32 38.26 -15.76
N THR A 45 -1.20 38.35 -16.50
CA THR A 45 -0.41 37.18 -16.89
C THR A 45 0.08 36.42 -15.66
N TRP A 46 0.54 37.12 -14.64
CA TRP A 46 1.00 36.49 -13.38
C TRP A 46 -0.13 35.85 -12.60
N ILE A 47 -1.30 36.50 -12.50
CA ILE A 47 -2.47 35.92 -11.83
C ILE A 47 -2.88 34.61 -12.48
N VAL A 48 -3.00 34.58 -13.81
CA VAL A 48 -3.36 33.37 -14.56
C VAL A 48 -2.31 32.28 -14.34
N SER A 49 -1.03 32.60 -14.44
CA SER A 49 0.08 31.66 -14.28
C SER A 49 0.10 31.04 -12.87
N ILE A 50 -0.08 31.84 -11.84
CA ILE A 50 -0.14 31.39 -10.45
C ILE A 50 -1.36 30.49 -10.24
N THR A 51 -2.51 30.87 -10.80
CA THR A 51 -3.75 30.07 -10.70
C THR A 51 -3.59 28.71 -11.35
N VAL A 52 -3.00 28.64 -12.54
CA VAL A 52 -2.72 27.38 -13.25
C VAL A 52 -1.76 26.52 -12.44
N MET A 53 -0.68 27.12 -11.92
CA MET A 53 0.32 26.41 -11.12
C MET A 53 -0.30 25.86 -9.82
N ALA A 54 -1.09 26.66 -9.10
CA ALA A 54 -1.80 26.20 -7.89
C ALA A 54 -2.74 25.06 -8.20
N PHE A 55 -3.45 25.12 -9.32
CA PHE A 55 -4.35 24.07 -9.78
C PHE A 55 -3.60 22.75 -10.06
N PHE A 56 -2.45 22.78 -10.74
CA PHE A 56 -1.61 21.60 -10.95
C PHE A 56 -1.07 21.02 -9.65
N LEU A 57 -0.67 21.86 -8.70
CA LEU A 57 -0.20 21.39 -7.39
C LEU A 57 -1.31 20.69 -6.61
N ILE A 58 -2.53 21.23 -6.62
CA ILE A 58 -3.70 20.62 -5.99
C ILE A 58 -4.03 19.29 -6.67
N ALA A 59 -4.09 19.26 -7.99
CA ALA A 59 -4.37 18.07 -8.77
C ALA A 59 -3.32 16.96 -8.53
N SER A 60 -2.03 17.32 -8.51
CA SER A 60 -0.95 16.41 -8.17
C SER A 60 -1.08 15.83 -6.75
N LYS A 61 -1.51 16.65 -5.80
CA LYS A 61 -1.72 16.21 -4.42
C LYS A 61 -2.94 15.29 -4.29
N VAL A 62 -4.01 15.58 -5.00
CA VAL A 62 -5.21 14.74 -5.04
C VAL A 62 -4.93 13.41 -5.74
N SER A 63 -4.22 13.41 -6.86
CA SER A 63 -3.88 12.20 -7.63
C SER A 63 -2.94 11.25 -6.87
N ARG A 64 -2.05 11.77 -6.04
CA ARG A 64 -1.18 10.97 -5.17
C ARG A 64 -1.90 10.42 -3.95
N GLY A 65 -3.13 10.86 -3.70
CA GLY A 65 -3.88 10.56 -2.49
C GLY A 65 -3.32 11.29 -1.26
N VAL A 66 -4.14 11.38 -0.24
CA VAL A 66 -3.69 11.89 1.07
C VAL A 66 -3.08 10.72 1.82
N SER A 67 -1.75 10.62 1.80
CA SER A 67 -1.08 9.60 2.60
C SER A 67 -1.29 9.91 4.09
N ARG A 68 -1.76 8.94 4.84
CA ARG A 68 -1.88 9.09 6.29
C ARG A 68 -0.48 9.13 6.89
N ARG A 69 -0.22 10.14 7.73
CA ARG A 69 1.08 10.30 8.43
C ARG A 69 1.39 9.15 9.38
N LYS A 70 0.35 8.48 9.92
CA LYS A 70 0.48 7.36 10.84
C LYS A 70 -0.18 6.13 10.21
N ASN A 71 0.60 5.11 9.96
CA ASN A 71 0.14 3.84 9.43
C ASN A 71 0.81 2.72 10.25
N VAL A 72 0.45 2.68 11.53
CA VAL A 72 1.11 1.83 12.52
C VAL A 72 0.84 0.36 12.22
N VAL A 73 -0.41 0.01 11.97
CA VAL A 73 -0.81 -1.38 11.70
C VAL A 73 -0.25 -1.88 10.38
N ARG A 74 -0.30 -1.08 9.31
CA ARG A 74 0.05 -1.56 7.98
C ARG A 74 1.57 -1.63 7.74
N ASN A 75 2.30 -0.58 8.08
CA ASN A 75 3.73 -0.52 7.77
C ASN A 75 4.60 -0.77 9.00
N THR A 76 4.31 -0.09 10.11
CA THR A 76 5.17 -0.14 11.29
C THR A 76 5.19 -1.53 11.91
N SER A 77 4.05 -2.24 11.94
CA SER A 77 3.99 -3.58 12.54
C SER A 77 4.87 -4.60 11.81
N SER A 78 4.87 -4.58 10.49
CA SER A 78 5.72 -5.48 9.68
C SER A 78 7.21 -5.15 9.85
N ILE A 79 7.55 -3.86 9.91
CA ILE A 79 8.92 -3.42 10.20
C ILE A 79 9.36 -3.86 11.60
N LEU A 80 8.50 -3.69 12.62
CA LEU A 80 8.80 -4.12 13.98
C LEU A 80 9.08 -5.61 14.06
N ALA A 81 8.27 -6.44 13.39
CA ALA A 81 8.51 -7.89 13.35
C ALA A 81 9.84 -8.24 12.68
N ILE A 82 10.17 -7.58 11.57
CA ILE A 82 11.45 -7.79 10.87
C ILE A 82 12.63 -7.37 11.76
N LEU A 83 12.56 -6.21 12.42
CA LEU A 83 13.61 -5.76 13.32
C LEU A 83 13.82 -6.71 14.50
N GLU A 84 12.73 -7.21 15.07
CA GLU A 84 12.78 -8.19 16.15
C GLU A 84 13.36 -9.53 15.68
N LEU A 85 12.99 -9.99 14.49
CA LEU A 85 13.59 -11.18 13.87
C LEU A 85 15.07 -10.99 13.61
N MET A 86 15.50 -9.83 13.10
CA MET A 86 16.93 -9.51 12.90
C MET A 86 17.72 -9.51 14.20
N TYR A 87 17.11 -9.02 15.27
CA TYR A 87 17.72 -8.99 16.59
C TYR A 87 17.87 -10.40 17.18
N GLN A 88 16.81 -11.21 17.07
CA GLN A 88 16.75 -12.52 17.69
C GLN A 88 17.37 -13.65 16.87
N ARG A 89 17.48 -13.49 15.56
CA ARG A 89 17.98 -14.52 14.64
C ARG A 89 19.07 -13.96 13.72
N ARG A 90 20.29 -14.25 14.06
CA ARG A 90 21.48 -13.94 13.24
C ARG A 90 21.85 -15.13 12.37
N ASP A 91 20.98 -15.50 11.44
CA ASP A 91 21.19 -16.61 10.53
C ASP A 91 21.77 -16.07 9.20
N PRO A 92 22.97 -16.50 8.77
CA PRO A 92 23.58 -16.03 7.53
C PRO A 92 22.80 -16.45 6.28
N GLY A 93 21.88 -17.40 6.40
CA GLY A 93 21.01 -17.83 5.30
C GLY A 93 19.76 -16.95 5.10
N ILE A 94 19.53 -15.93 5.95
CA ILE A 94 18.35 -15.08 5.88
C ILE A 94 18.72 -13.66 5.48
N ALA A 95 18.08 -13.16 4.42
CA ALA A 95 18.16 -11.76 4.02
C ALA A 95 16.84 -11.04 4.36
N TYR A 96 16.95 -9.83 4.89
CA TYR A 96 15.82 -8.96 5.21
C TYR A 96 15.77 -7.79 4.24
N ILE A 97 14.62 -7.56 3.64
CA ILE A 97 14.42 -6.51 2.63
C ILE A 97 13.30 -5.60 3.09
N LEU A 98 13.60 -4.31 3.24
CA LEU A 98 12.61 -3.28 3.50
C LEU A 98 12.29 -2.55 2.19
N ILE A 99 11.05 -2.63 1.74
CA ILE A 99 10.59 -2.03 0.50
C ILE A 99 9.95 -0.68 0.79
N PRO A 100 10.53 0.45 0.35
CA PRO A 100 9.92 1.75 0.50
C PRO A 100 8.66 1.83 -0.36
N ASN A 101 7.61 2.47 0.14
CA ASN A 101 6.36 2.68 -0.59
C ASN A 101 5.64 1.40 -1.07
N GLY A 102 5.88 0.26 -0.45
CA GLY A 102 5.26 -1.03 -0.81
C GLY A 102 3.72 -1.02 -0.80
N THR A 103 3.10 0.02 -0.22
CA THR A 103 1.65 0.21 -0.21
C THR A 103 1.08 0.84 -1.49
N TYR A 104 1.92 1.37 -2.37
CA TYR A 104 1.50 2.12 -3.56
C TYR A 104 1.63 1.36 -4.87
N GLY A 105 2.24 0.18 -4.87
CA GLY A 105 2.36 -0.62 -6.08
C GLY A 105 3.10 -1.94 -5.84
N PHE A 106 2.83 -2.90 -6.72
CA PHE A 106 3.45 -4.22 -6.66
C PHE A 106 4.76 -4.31 -7.45
N GLU A 107 5.14 -3.25 -8.16
CA GLU A 107 6.32 -3.25 -9.06
C GLU A 107 7.61 -3.63 -8.33
N GLN A 108 7.83 -3.06 -7.15
CA GLN A 108 9.01 -3.36 -6.35
C GLN A 108 8.99 -4.80 -5.80
N ILE A 109 7.80 -5.30 -5.47
CA ILE A 109 7.61 -6.68 -5.00
C ILE A 109 7.90 -7.64 -6.15
N GLU A 110 7.44 -7.35 -7.37
CA GLU A 110 7.74 -8.16 -8.54
C GLU A 110 9.24 -8.18 -8.88
N LEU A 111 9.93 -7.05 -8.74
CA LEU A 111 11.39 -7.01 -8.89
C LEU A 111 12.09 -7.90 -7.85
N VAL A 112 11.68 -7.81 -6.58
CA VAL A 112 12.23 -8.67 -5.52
C VAL A 112 11.95 -10.14 -5.82
N LYS A 113 10.74 -10.50 -6.25
CA LYS A 113 10.42 -11.88 -6.67
C LYS A 113 11.33 -12.36 -7.78
N GLN A 114 11.54 -11.58 -8.84
CA GLN A 114 12.41 -11.94 -9.95
C GLN A 114 13.85 -12.19 -9.51
N LEU A 115 14.35 -11.41 -8.57
CA LEU A 115 15.73 -11.50 -8.10
C LEU A 115 15.97 -12.66 -7.12
N PHE A 116 14.99 -13.00 -6.27
CA PHE A 116 15.22 -13.85 -5.11
C PHE A 116 14.47 -15.18 -5.13
N VAL A 117 13.34 -15.33 -5.80
CA VAL A 117 12.54 -16.58 -5.81
C VAL A 117 13.33 -17.80 -6.31
N LYS A 118 14.29 -17.61 -7.22
CA LYS A 118 15.15 -18.71 -7.69
C LYS A 118 16.23 -19.15 -6.66
N ARG A 119 16.39 -18.38 -5.57
CA ARG A 119 17.46 -18.58 -4.59
C ARG A 119 16.97 -19.04 -3.21
N GLY A 120 15.67 -19.08 -2.99
CA GLY A 120 15.09 -19.48 -1.72
C GLY A 120 13.62 -19.13 -1.58
N GLU A 121 13.10 -19.26 -0.37
CA GLU A 121 11.71 -18.90 -0.03
C GLU A 121 11.61 -17.41 0.27
N LEU A 122 10.63 -16.75 -0.31
CA LEU A 122 10.36 -15.32 -0.13
C LEU A 122 9.08 -15.12 0.69
N TYR A 123 9.22 -14.50 1.84
CA TYR A 123 8.09 -14.16 2.70
C TYR A 123 7.82 -12.65 2.66
N TYR A 124 6.61 -12.28 2.30
CA TYR A 124 6.15 -10.89 2.35
C TYR A 124 5.21 -10.70 3.53
N LEU A 125 5.55 -9.77 4.42
CA LEU A 125 4.76 -9.44 5.60
C LEU A 125 4.03 -8.13 5.37
N ASP A 126 2.70 -8.12 5.44
CA ASP A 126 1.88 -6.93 5.31
C ASP A 126 0.88 -6.85 6.47
N SER A 127 0.78 -5.68 7.07
CA SER A 127 -0.31 -5.35 8.02
C SER A 127 -0.50 -6.34 9.17
N ILE A 128 0.56 -6.95 9.64
CA ILE A 128 0.50 -8.07 10.61
C ILE A 128 0.06 -7.64 12.02
N GLY A 129 0.06 -6.34 12.31
CA GLY A 129 -0.26 -5.81 13.64
C GLY A 129 -1.72 -5.44 13.85
N SER A 130 -2.66 -5.82 13.00
CA SER A 130 -4.08 -5.62 13.26
C SER A 130 -4.62 -6.66 14.25
N ASP A 131 -5.77 -6.38 14.86
CA ASP A 131 -6.44 -7.32 15.79
C ASP A 131 -7.16 -8.48 15.09
N ASN A 132 -6.99 -8.55 13.77
CA ASN A 132 -7.62 -9.57 12.95
C ASN A 132 -6.80 -10.87 12.90
N ALA A 133 -7.39 -11.90 12.33
CA ALA A 133 -6.71 -13.18 12.13
C ALA A 133 -5.55 -13.05 11.14
N LEU A 134 -4.49 -13.83 11.36
CA LEU A 134 -3.36 -13.97 10.45
C LEU A 134 -3.69 -14.97 9.35
N TYR A 135 -3.47 -14.59 8.11
CA TYR A 135 -3.62 -15.43 6.92
C TYR A 135 -2.26 -15.60 6.24
N CYS A 136 -1.99 -16.86 5.85
CA CYS A 136 -0.82 -17.22 5.07
C CYS A 136 -1.26 -17.71 3.69
N PHE A 137 -0.88 -17.02 2.64
CA PHE A 137 -1.12 -17.38 1.25
C PHE A 137 0.12 -18.10 0.72
N THR A 138 -0.02 -19.40 0.45
CA THR A 138 1.08 -20.25 -0.01
C THR A 138 0.58 -21.39 -0.87
N GLN A 139 1.41 -21.85 -1.81
CA GLN A 139 1.20 -23.08 -2.57
C GLN A 139 2.05 -24.25 -2.04
N SER A 140 3.05 -23.95 -1.21
CA SER A 140 3.93 -24.98 -0.65
C SER A 140 3.21 -25.80 0.40
N LYS A 141 3.05 -27.12 0.17
CA LYS A 141 2.52 -28.05 1.17
C LYS A 141 3.36 -28.06 2.44
N LYS A 142 4.68 -28.01 2.30
CA LYS A 142 5.61 -27.95 3.43
C LYS A 142 5.36 -26.74 4.32
N GLU A 143 5.07 -25.59 3.71
CA GLU A 143 4.76 -24.38 4.45
C GLU A 143 3.35 -24.40 5.04
N GLN A 144 2.39 -25.07 4.39
CA GLN A 144 1.06 -25.28 4.95
C GLN A 144 1.13 -26.04 6.27
N ASP A 145 1.95 -27.09 6.35
CA ASP A 145 2.14 -27.88 7.57
C ASP A 145 2.78 -27.07 8.71
N LYS A 146 3.68 -26.12 8.38
CA LYS A 146 4.30 -25.22 9.36
C LYS A 146 3.37 -24.10 9.81
N CYS A 147 2.49 -23.64 8.94
CA CYS A 147 1.59 -22.51 9.17
C CYS A 147 0.36 -22.86 10.04
N GLN A 148 0.43 -23.84 10.94
CA GLN A 148 -0.72 -24.28 11.77
C GLN A 148 -1.36 -23.14 12.59
N GLN A 149 -0.60 -22.08 12.87
CA GLN A 149 -1.08 -20.91 13.62
C GLN A 149 -1.76 -19.85 12.72
N PHE A 150 -1.77 -20.06 11.40
CA PHE A 150 -2.35 -19.15 10.42
C PHE A 150 -3.54 -19.81 9.72
N CYS A 151 -4.45 -18.98 9.25
CA CYS A 151 -5.45 -19.42 8.29
C CYS A 151 -4.79 -19.60 6.92
N ILE A 152 -4.60 -20.83 6.47
CA ILE A 152 -3.91 -21.14 5.23
C ILE A 152 -4.84 -20.90 4.05
N MET A 153 -4.35 -20.19 3.03
CA MET A 153 -5.08 -19.94 1.79
C MET A 153 -4.25 -20.35 0.59
N PRO A 154 -4.81 -21.15 -0.32
CA PRO A 154 -4.16 -21.45 -1.59
C PRO A 154 -4.03 -20.17 -2.40
N GLN A 155 -2.83 -19.88 -2.86
CA GLN A 155 -2.55 -18.71 -3.71
C GLN A 155 -2.15 -19.18 -5.10
N ALA A 156 -2.66 -18.52 -6.15
CA ALA A 156 -2.12 -18.66 -7.48
C ALA A 156 -0.72 -18.01 -7.54
N GLY A 157 0.29 -18.72 -8.04
CA GLY A 157 1.66 -18.19 -8.15
C GLY A 157 2.73 -19.26 -7.99
N THR A 158 3.91 -18.88 -7.57
CA THR A 158 5.05 -19.80 -7.35
C THR A 158 5.01 -20.41 -5.96
N SER A 159 5.48 -21.66 -5.83
CA SER A 159 5.59 -22.36 -4.54
C SER A 159 6.57 -21.71 -3.55
N HIS A 160 7.40 -20.79 -4.00
CA HIS A 160 8.45 -20.15 -3.21
C HIS A 160 8.10 -18.73 -2.73
N TYR A 161 6.87 -18.28 -2.95
CA TYR A 161 6.41 -16.97 -2.51
C TYR A 161 5.25 -17.12 -1.51
N HIS A 162 5.43 -16.57 -0.33
CA HIS A 162 4.49 -16.64 0.77
C HIS A 162 4.09 -15.22 1.18
N TYR A 163 2.80 -14.98 1.29
CA TYR A 163 2.26 -13.69 1.69
C TYR A 163 1.52 -13.85 3.02
N ILE A 164 1.97 -13.13 4.04
CA ILE A 164 1.40 -13.17 5.38
C ILE A 164 0.79 -11.82 5.70
N ILE A 165 -0.49 -11.81 6.02
CA ILE A 165 -1.27 -10.61 6.33
C ILE A 165 -2.19 -10.86 7.52
N SER A 166 -2.40 -9.84 8.35
CA SER A 166 -3.52 -9.80 9.29
C SER A 166 -4.66 -8.98 8.68
N SER A 167 -5.85 -9.58 8.57
CA SER A 167 -6.99 -8.94 7.88
C SER A 167 -8.33 -9.51 8.33
N GLN A 168 -9.39 -8.77 8.04
CA GLN A 168 -10.75 -9.31 8.03
C GLN A 168 -11.00 -10.06 6.73
N LYS A 169 -11.80 -11.12 6.80
CA LYS A 169 -12.23 -11.88 5.63
C LYS A 169 -13.68 -11.53 5.29
N SER A 170 -13.94 -11.15 4.06
CA SER A 170 -15.25 -11.14 3.43
C SER A 170 -15.36 -12.37 2.50
N ALA A 171 -16.55 -12.66 1.97
CA ALA A 171 -16.77 -13.83 1.11
C ALA A 171 -15.72 -13.97 -0.01
N GLU A 172 -15.28 -12.86 -0.62
CA GLU A 172 -14.39 -12.83 -1.79
C GLU A 172 -13.09 -12.05 -1.59
N SER A 173 -12.89 -11.39 -0.43
CA SER A 173 -11.72 -10.51 -0.26
C SER A 173 -11.22 -10.43 1.18
N TYR A 174 -9.93 -10.11 1.30
CA TYR A 174 -9.26 -9.79 2.55
C TYR A 174 -9.04 -8.28 2.63
N TYR A 175 -9.39 -7.66 3.75
CA TYR A 175 -9.31 -6.21 3.89
C TYR A 175 -9.01 -5.79 5.33
N LEU A 176 -8.48 -4.58 5.47
CA LEU A 176 -8.42 -3.84 6.73
C LEU A 176 -9.53 -2.80 6.72
N ASP A 177 -10.25 -2.69 7.82
CA ASP A 177 -11.25 -1.64 7.95
C ASP A 177 -10.61 -0.28 8.31
N ARG A 178 -11.45 0.74 8.44
CA ARG A 178 -10.97 2.07 8.82
C ARG A 178 -10.49 2.14 10.27
N GLY A 179 -11.04 1.30 11.14
CA GLY A 179 -10.62 1.19 12.53
C GLY A 179 -9.19 0.67 12.60
N ASP A 180 -8.93 -0.46 11.92
CA ASP A 180 -7.59 -1.05 11.81
C ASP A 180 -6.57 -0.05 11.24
N LEU A 181 -6.94 0.63 10.14
CA LEU A 181 -6.06 1.60 9.48
C LEU A 181 -5.80 2.88 10.31
N ASN A 182 -6.69 3.21 11.25
CA ASN A 182 -6.53 4.35 12.13
C ASN A 182 -5.91 3.99 13.49
N SER A 183 -5.80 2.70 13.79
CA SER A 183 -5.22 2.25 15.05
C SER A 183 -3.80 2.76 15.22
N THR A 184 -3.50 3.24 16.40
CA THR A 184 -2.16 3.61 16.85
C THR A 184 -1.52 2.50 17.68
N GLU A 185 -2.25 1.43 17.93
CA GLU A 185 -1.83 0.28 18.67
C GLU A 185 -1.50 -0.88 17.75
N VAL A 186 -0.56 -1.70 18.17
CA VAL A 186 -0.09 -2.87 17.42
C VAL A 186 -0.45 -4.11 18.21
N ASN A 187 -1.04 -5.09 17.55
CA ASN A 187 -1.30 -6.40 18.15
C ASN A 187 -0.01 -7.20 18.27
N TRP A 188 0.60 -7.14 19.45
CA TRP A 188 1.83 -7.86 19.77
C TRP A 188 1.66 -9.39 19.73
N LYS A 189 0.47 -9.91 19.96
CA LYS A 189 0.20 -11.34 19.84
C LYS A 189 0.46 -11.82 18.41
N ASN A 190 -0.03 -11.09 17.42
CA ASN A 190 0.21 -11.40 16.02
C ASN A 190 1.69 -11.32 15.66
N ILE A 191 2.37 -10.26 16.11
CA ILE A 191 3.83 -10.11 15.89
C ILE A 191 4.59 -11.28 16.51
N ASN A 192 4.30 -11.63 17.77
CA ASN A 192 4.96 -12.75 18.45
C ASN A 192 4.68 -14.09 17.77
N THR A 193 3.49 -14.27 17.21
CA THR A 193 3.14 -15.46 16.42
C THR A 193 4.03 -15.57 15.17
N ILE A 194 4.24 -14.47 14.46
CA ILE A 194 5.15 -14.40 13.30
C ILE A 194 6.59 -14.72 13.71
N ILE A 195 7.06 -14.12 14.80
CA ILE A 195 8.41 -14.36 15.31
C ILE A 195 8.60 -15.84 15.69
N ALA A 196 7.63 -16.42 16.39
CA ALA A 196 7.66 -17.85 16.75
C ALA A 196 7.68 -18.76 15.52
N TYR A 197 6.86 -18.45 14.51
CA TYR A 197 6.85 -19.16 13.24
C TYR A 197 8.24 -19.22 12.58
N PHE A 198 8.91 -18.09 12.47
CA PHE A 198 10.24 -18.04 11.87
C PHE A 198 11.34 -18.64 12.76
N LYS A 199 11.13 -18.75 14.08
CA LYS A 199 12.08 -19.42 15.00
C LYS A 199 11.93 -20.92 15.02
N GLY A 200 10.72 -21.43 14.91
CA GLY A 200 10.42 -22.88 15.00
C GLY A 200 10.72 -23.67 13.72
N GLY A 201 11.22 -23.05 12.68
CA GLY A 201 11.45 -23.64 11.36
C GLY A 201 12.83 -24.29 11.19
N ASN A 202 13.38 -24.93 12.25
CA ASN A 202 14.56 -25.80 12.15
C ASN A 202 14.14 -27.27 12.16
#